data_86560fff5bf34a695f05d0641a5ba4d5
#
_entry.id   86560fff5bf34a695f05d0641a5ba4d5
#
_cell.length_a   1.000
_cell.length_b   1.000
_cell.length_c   1.000
_cell.angle_alpha   90.00
_cell.angle_beta   90.00
_cell.angle_gamma   90.00
#
_symmetry.space_group_name_H-M   'P 1'
#
loop_
_entity.id
_entity.type
_entity.pdbx_description
1 polymer ?
#
loop_
_entity_poly.entity_id
_entity_poly.type
_entity_poly.pdbx_seq_one_letter_code
_entity_poly.pdbx_strand_id
1 'polypeptide(L)'
;MRNPFVRLLVLAGALLIALGVATQTSPHAATSSAARLAQLDAISDYRAKTWRWQALMSKPRTPTLYTERRSKDTTYLRWVRDLWRGRAVRAHRLAQHPPHRREWLCIHRYERHPGQGWATRTGNGYYGGLQMDISFQRTYGGELLRRKGTANRWTAAEQMWVAERAFRSGRGFYPWPNTARSCGLI
;
A
#
# COMPACT_ATOMS: atom_id res chain seq x y z
N MET A 1 53.36 71.59 37.41
CA MET A 1 53.78 70.41 38.17
C MET A 1 53.07 69.18 37.65
N ARG A 2 53.83 68.13 37.24
CA ARG A 2 53.51 66.73 37.02
C ARG A 2 52.56 66.34 35.83
N ASN A 3 53.20 65.89 34.75
CA ASN A 3 52.65 64.96 33.76
C ASN A 3 52.34 63.61 34.39
N PRO A 4 51.35 62.90 33.88
CA PRO A 4 51.54 61.50 33.77
C PRO A 4 51.29 60.94 32.35
N PHE A 5 52.10 60.02 32.05
CA PHE A 5 52.24 59.11 30.91
C PHE A 5 50.97 58.59 30.30
N VAL A 6 50.83 58.78 28.99
CA VAL A 6 49.92 58.04 28.16
C VAL A 6 50.58 56.69 27.78
N ARG A 7 50.08 55.62 28.29
CA ARG A 7 50.43 54.21 27.82
C ARG A 7 49.57 53.85 26.64
N LEU A 8 50.20 53.76 25.50
CA LEU A 8 49.61 53.24 24.27
C LEU A 8 49.55 51.68 24.34
N LEU A 9 48.37 51.11 24.45
CA LEU A 9 48.13 49.66 24.37
C LEU A 9 47.84 49.30 22.91
N VAL A 10 48.81 48.65 22.25
CA VAL A 10 48.65 48.05 20.92
C VAL A 10 47.99 46.73 21.12
N LEU A 11 46.70 46.66 20.78
CA LEU A 11 45.94 45.34 20.65
C LEU A 11 46.23 44.78 19.28
N ALA A 12 47.06 43.73 19.22
CA ALA A 12 47.21 42.85 18.02
C ALA A 12 46.00 41.94 17.90
N GLY A 13 45.08 42.33 17.04
CA GLY A 13 43.94 41.45 16.67
C GLY A 13 44.40 40.35 15.70
N ALA A 14 44.51 39.11 16.18
CA ALA A 14 44.73 37.95 15.34
C ALA A 14 43.43 37.63 14.59
N LEU A 15 43.38 37.93 13.29
CA LEU A 15 42.29 37.54 12.39
C LEU A 15 42.43 36.05 12.03
N LEU A 16 41.70 35.17 12.72
CA LEU A 16 41.55 33.77 12.35
C LEU A 16 40.62 33.65 11.13
N ILE A 17 41.19 33.55 9.94
CA ILE A 17 40.44 33.18 8.71
C ILE A 17 40.19 31.69 8.80
N ALA A 18 38.96 31.28 9.22
CA ALA A 18 38.48 29.94 9.10
C ALA A 18 38.19 29.67 7.62
N LEU A 19 39.11 28.98 6.95
CA LEU A 19 38.87 28.40 5.62
C LEU A 19 37.83 27.26 5.74
N GLY A 20 36.55 27.61 5.60
CA GLY A 20 35.49 26.66 5.42
C GLY A 20 35.68 25.95 4.08
N VAL A 21 36.19 24.71 4.10
CA VAL A 21 36.20 23.84 2.91
C VAL A 21 34.74 23.43 2.61
N ALA A 22 34.06 24.24 1.82
CA ALA A 22 32.79 23.88 1.25
C ALA A 22 33.05 22.70 0.26
N THR A 23 32.72 21.50 0.67
CA THR A 23 32.72 20.32 -0.24
C THR A 23 31.65 20.54 -1.29
N GLN A 24 32.02 21.12 -2.44
CA GLN A 24 31.16 21.23 -3.61
C GLN A 24 30.94 19.83 -4.18
N THR A 25 29.79 19.24 -3.90
CA THR A 25 29.34 18.04 -4.59
C THR A 25 29.14 18.38 -6.06
N SER A 26 29.85 17.69 -6.96
CA SER A 26 29.73 17.91 -8.39
C SER A 26 28.28 17.76 -8.83
N PRO A 27 27.75 18.63 -9.73
CA PRO A 27 26.36 18.54 -10.23
C PRO A 27 26.01 17.15 -10.79
N HIS A 28 26.97 16.47 -11.40
CA HIS A 28 26.82 15.10 -11.90
C HIS A 28 26.57 14.08 -10.80
N ALA A 29 27.25 14.18 -9.66
CA ALA A 29 27.06 13.27 -8.52
C ALA A 29 25.70 13.47 -7.86
N ALA A 30 25.24 14.71 -7.76
CA ALA A 30 23.92 15.05 -7.23
C ALA A 30 22.80 14.49 -8.16
N THR A 31 22.92 14.63 -9.46
CA THR A 31 21.95 14.12 -10.46
C THR A 31 21.88 12.59 -10.45
N SER A 32 23.03 11.89 -10.36
CA SER A 32 23.05 10.43 -10.28
C SER A 32 22.45 9.90 -8.98
N SER A 33 22.66 10.60 -7.88
CA SER A 33 22.08 10.26 -6.57
C SER A 33 20.56 10.44 -6.59
N ALA A 34 20.05 11.55 -7.12
CA ALA A 34 18.63 11.81 -7.26
C ALA A 34 17.93 10.76 -8.16
N ALA A 35 18.54 10.42 -9.29
CA ALA A 35 18.02 9.39 -10.19
C ALA A 35 17.94 8.01 -9.51
N ARG A 36 18.96 7.65 -8.71
CA ARG A 36 18.98 6.42 -7.93
C ARG A 36 17.84 6.39 -6.89
N LEU A 37 17.66 7.46 -6.13
CA LEU A 37 16.59 7.56 -5.14
C LEU A 37 15.21 7.41 -5.79
N ALA A 38 14.96 8.08 -6.91
CA ALA A 38 13.72 7.95 -7.66
C ALA A 38 13.42 6.49 -8.08
N GLN A 39 14.46 5.72 -8.49
CA GLN A 39 14.26 4.30 -8.80
C GLN A 39 13.89 3.49 -7.54
N LEU A 40 14.55 3.74 -6.41
CA LEU A 40 14.28 3.03 -5.15
C LEU A 40 12.87 3.32 -4.64
N ASP A 41 12.41 4.56 -4.72
CA ASP A 41 11.06 4.95 -4.34
C ASP A 41 10.01 4.26 -5.23
N ALA A 42 10.20 4.28 -6.55
CA ALA A 42 9.31 3.60 -7.48
C ALA A 42 9.29 2.07 -7.24
N ILE A 43 10.43 1.43 -6.95
CA ILE A 43 10.52 0.01 -6.57
C ILE A 43 9.71 -0.24 -5.29
N SER A 44 9.87 0.62 -4.29
CA SER A 44 9.14 0.52 -3.02
C SER A 44 7.63 0.59 -3.23
N ASP A 45 7.16 1.53 -4.05
CA ASP A 45 5.75 1.72 -4.39
C ASP A 45 5.15 0.52 -5.11
N TYR A 46 5.81 0.01 -6.16
CA TYR A 46 5.32 -1.15 -6.88
C TYR A 46 5.34 -2.42 -6.03
N ARG A 47 6.32 -2.57 -5.16
CA ARG A 47 6.41 -3.66 -4.18
C ARG A 47 5.25 -3.60 -3.19
N ALA A 48 4.99 -2.43 -2.62
CA ALA A 48 3.85 -2.21 -1.70
C ALA A 48 2.51 -2.52 -2.39
N LYS A 49 2.33 -2.09 -3.65
CA LYS A 49 1.15 -2.42 -4.46
C LYS A 49 1.03 -3.92 -4.67
N THR A 50 2.12 -4.60 -5.02
CA THR A 50 2.14 -6.07 -5.21
C THR A 50 1.71 -6.78 -3.93
N TRP A 51 2.33 -6.46 -2.81
CA TRP A 51 2.04 -7.11 -1.52
C TRP A 51 0.62 -6.84 -1.01
N ARG A 52 0.08 -5.65 -1.26
CA ARG A 52 -1.32 -5.33 -0.94
C ARG A 52 -2.29 -6.25 -1.69
N TRP A 53 -2.09 -6.47 -2.98
CA TRP A 53 -2.92 -7.37 -3.75
C TRP A 53 -2.72 -8.83 -3.34
N GLN A 54 -1.49 -9.24 -3.04
CA GLN A 54 -1.21 -10.58 -2.51
C GLN A 54 -1.90 -10.80 -1.16
N ALA A 55 -1.84 -9.84 -0.25
CA ALA A 55 -2.53 -9.91 1.03
C ALA A 55 -4.06 -10.02 0.86
N LEU A 56 -4.65 -9.26 -0.08
CA LEU A 56 -6.08 -9.36 -0.40
C LEU A 56 -6.45 -10.79 -0.81
N MET A 57 -5.62 -11.42 -1.65
CA MET A 57 -5.80 -12.80 -2.15
C MET A 57 -5.38 -13.88 -1.14
N SER A 58 -4.94 -13.52 0.05
CA SER A 58 -4.32 -14.44 1.05
C SER A 58 -3.13 -15.21 0.48
N LYS A 59 -2.32 -14.57 -0.38
CA LYS A 59 -1.10 -15.13 -0.96
C LYS A 59 0.14 -14.65 -0.21
N PRO A 60 1.21 -15.46 -0.13
CA PRO A 60 2.46 -15.04 0.48
C PRO A 60 3.06 -13.86 -0.30
N ARG A 61 3.79 -13.01 0.42
CA ARG A 61 4.49 -11.87 -0.19
C ARG A 61 5.62 -12.38 -1.07
N THR A 62 5.72 -11.86 -2.28
CA THR A 62 6.90 -12.04 -3.13
C THR A 62 8.13 -11.54 -2.39
N PRO A 63 9.20 -12.37 -2.25
CA PRO A 63 10.42 -11.94 -1.57
C PRO A 63 11.14 -10.83 -2.32
N THR A 64 11.87 -10.01 -1.59
CA THR A 64 12.79 -9.01 -2.14
C THR A 64 14.17 -9.61 -2.32
N LEU A 65 14.90 -9.21 -3.36
CA LEU A 65 16.28 -9.57 -3.51
C LEU A 65 17.16 -8.67 -2.61
N TYR A 66 18.16 -9.26 -1.97
CA TYR A 66 19.08 -8.52 -1.11
C TYR A 66 19.78 -7.37 -1.84
N THR A 67 20.13 -7.59 -3.10
CA THR A 67 20.82 -6.64 -3.98
C THR A 67 19.97 -5.42 -4.35
N GLU A 68 18.63 -5.53 -4.30
CA GLU A 68 17.71 -4.43 -4.68
C GLU A 68 17.96 -3.14 -3.89
N ARG A 69 18.31 -3.26 -2.60
CA ARG A 69 18.48 -2.09 -1.71
C ARG A 69 19.89 -1.53 -1.73
N ARG A 70 20.89 -2.34 -2.09
CA ARG A 70 22.31 -2.01 -1.97
C ARG A 70 22.95 -1.58 -3.27
N SER A 71 22.34 -1.89 -4.41
CA SER A 71 22.90 -1.54 -5.70
C SER A 71 23.03 -0.01 -5.86
N LYS A 72 24.19 0.39 -6.38
CA LYS A 72 24.44 1.75 -6.86
C LYS A 72 24.22 1.87 -8.37
N ASP A 73 24.08 0.74 -9.06
CA ASP A 73 23.87 0.69 -10.52
C ASP A 73 22.42 1.10 -10.84
N THR A 74 22.26 2.23 -11.48
CA THR A 74 20.96 2.78 -11.88
C THR A 74 20.32 1.97 -13.01
N THR A 75 21.09 1.30 -13.86
CA THR A 75 20.58 0.41 -14.91
C THR A 75 19.95 -0.83 -14.31
N TYR A 76 20.64 -1.46 -13.36
CA TYR A 76 20.10 -2.57 -12.59
C TYR A 76 18.81 -2.15 -11.84
N LEU A 77 18.81 -1.00 -11.15
CA LEU A 77 17.65 -0.52 -10.42
C LEU A 77 16.47 -0.23 -11.35
N ARG A 78 16.71 0.24 -12.56
CA ARG A 78 15.65 0.43 -13.58
C ARG A 78 15.03 -0.92 -13.95
N TRP A 79 15.84 -1.93 -14.19
CA TRP A 79 15.34 -3.29 -14.44
C TRP A 79 14.52 -3.82 -13.26
N VAL A 80 15.00 -3.67 -12.01
CA VAL A 80 14.26 -4.08 -10.79
C VAL A 80 12.92 -3.34 -10.68
N ARG A 81 12.89 -2.02 -10.95
CA ARG A 81 11.65 -1.23 -10.99
C ARG A 81 10.64 -1.82 -11.97
N ASP A 82 11.09 -2.13 -13.18
CA ASP A 82 10.21 -2.65 -14.24
C ASP A 82 9.71 -4.07 -13.90
N LEU A 83 10.54 -4.87 -13.27
CA LEU A 83 10.15 -6.17 -12.72
C LEU A 83 9.03 -6.04 -11.67
N TRP A 84 9.18 -5.13 -10.70
CA TRP A 84 8.16 -4.89 -9.69
C TRP A 84 6.90 -4.24 -10.26
N ARG A 85 7.03 -3.36 -11.25
CA ARG A 85 5.88 -2.84 -12.00
C ARG A 85 5.07 -3.96 -12.66
N GLY A 86 5.73 -4.87 -13.34
CA GLY A 86 5.09 -6.04 -13.95
C GLY A 86 4.39 -6.95 -12.92
N ARG A 87 5.04 -7.17 -11.76
CA ARG A 87 4.46 -7.92 -10.63
C ARG A 87 3.20 -7.23 -10.07
N ALA A 88 3.24 -5.91 -9.90
CA ALA A 88 2.10 -5.13 -9.40
C ALA A 88 0.90 -5.19 -10.35
N VAL A 89 1.12 -5.03 -11.66
CA VAL A 89 0.08 -5.15 -12.68
C VAL A 89 -0.53 -6.55 -12.68
N ARG A 90 0.31 -7.60 -12.64
CA ARG A 90 -0.16 -8.99 -12.59
C ARG A 90 -0.94 -9.29 -11.33
N ALA A 91 -0.44 -8.87 -10.17
CA ALA A 91 -1.12 -9.08 -8.90
C ALA A 91 -2.47 -8.35 -8.85
N HIS A 92 -2.54 -7.11 -9.35
CA HIS A 92 -3.80 -6.37 -9.50
C HIS A 92 -4.79 -7.12 -10.38
N ARG A 93 -4.37 -7.53 -11.59
CA ARG A 93 -5.23 -8.27 -12.52
C ARG A 93 -5.79 -9.55 -11.88
N LEU A 94 -4.95 -10.33 -11.19
CA LEU A 94 -5.41 -11.54 -10.51
C LEU A 94 -6.41 -11.21 -9.38
N ALA A 95 -6.19 -10.12 -8.65
CA ALA A 95 -7.09 -9.69 -7.58
C ALA A 95 -8.48 -9.25 -8.08
N GLN A 96 -8.61 -8.83 -9.35
CA GLN A 96 -9.92 -8.52 -9.96
C GLN A 96 -10.75 -9.76 -10.31
N HIS A 97 -10.14 -10.97 -10.24
CA HIS A 97 -10.78 -12.22 -10.58
C HIS A 97 -10.74 -13.19 -9.37
N PRO A 98 -11.52 -12.94 -8.31
CA PRO A 98 -11.62 -13.89 -7.20
C PRO A 98 -12.20 -15.22 -7.69
N PRO A 99 -11.85 -16.34 -7.03
CA PRO A 99 -12.53 -17.60 -7.24
C PRO A 99 -14.05 -17.47 -6.99
N HIS A 100 -14.84 -18.38 -7.52
CA HIS A 100 -16.30 -18.36 -7.39
C HIS A 100 -16.94 -17.01 -7.74
N ARG A 101 -16.29 -16.22 -8.64
CA ARG A 101 -16.76 -14.87 -8.98
C ARG A 101 -18.21 -14.88 -9.51
N ARG A 102 -18.61 -15.90 -10.25
CA ARG A 102 -19.98 -16.01 -10.77
C ARG A 102 -20.99 -16.19 -9.66
N GLU A 103 -20.66 -17.03 -8.69
CA GLU A 103 -21.44 -17.36 -7.52
C GLU A 103 -21.61 -16.12 -6.63
N TRP A 104 -20.51 -15.39 -6.38
CA TRP A 104 -20.57 -14.12 -5.64
C TRP A 104 -21.39 -13.04 -6.35
N LEU A 105 -21.35 -13.00 -7.67
CA LEU A 105 -22.20 -12.07 -8.44
C LEU A 105 -23.67 -12.47 -8.38
N CYS A 106 -23.98 -13.77 -8.32
CA CYS A 106 -25.36 -14.25 -8.10
C CYS A 106 -25.83 -13.84 -6.70
N ILE A 107 -25.08 -14.13 -5.64
CA ILE A 107 -25.40 -13.71 -4.27
C ILE A 107 -25.58 -12.19 -4.21
N HIS A 108 -24.65 -11.41 -4.76
CA HIS A 108 -24.75 -9.96 -4.82
C HIS A 108 -26.07 -9.49 -5.45
N ARG A 109 -26.56 -10.14 -6.50
CA ARG A 109 -27.81 -9.79 -7.18
C ARG A 109 -28.99 -9.81 -6.22
N TYR A 110 -29.05 -10.77 -5.31
CA TYR A 110 -30.13 -10.94 -4.36
C TYR A 110 -29.95 -10.18 -3.05
N GLU A 111 -28.68 -9.92 -2.63
CA GLU A 111 -28.36 -9.25 -1.38
C GLU A 111 -28.32 -7.73 -1.50
N ARG A 112 -28.01 -7.18 -2.69
CA ARG A 112 -27.89 -5.73 -2.87
C ARG A 112 -29.20 -4.99 -2.77
N HIS A 113 -29.19 -3.83 -2.17
CA HIS A 113 -30.33 -2.91 -2.30
C HIS A 113 -30.37 -2.30 -3.72
N PRO A 114 -31.55 -2.22 -4.37
CA PRO A 114 -31.69 -1.55 -5.66
C PRO A 114 -31.10 -0.13 -5.63
N GLY A 115 -30.33 0.23 -6.66
CA GLY A 115 -29.68 1.53 -6.79
C GLY A 115 -28.37 1.73 -6.02
N GLN A 116 -28.06 0.89 -5.02
CA GLN A 116 -26.84 1.04 -4.22
C GLN A 116 -25.70 0.08 -4.63
N GLY A 117 -26.00 -1.05 -5.26
CA GLY A 117 -25.02 -2.02 -5.74
C GLY A 117 -24.07 -2.49 -4.65
N TRP A 118 -22.77 -2.41 -4.92
CA TRP A 118 -21.72 -2.82 -3.97
C TRP A 118 -21.57 -1.88 -2.77
N ALA A 119 -22.10 -0.67 -2.84
CA ALA A 119 -22.09 0.31 -1.76
C ALA A 119 -23.31 0.23 -0.84
N THR A 120 -24.10 -0.85 -0.92
CA THR A 120 -25.34 -1.05 -0.14
C THR A 120 -25.11 -0.82 1.35
N ARG A 121 -25.96 0.05 1.94
CA ARG A 121 -26.00 0.35 3.36
C ARG A 121 -27.45 0.67 3.74
N THR A 122 -28.16 -0.32 4.27
CA THR A 122 -29.60 -0.22 4.60
C THR A 122 -29.89 0.20 6.05
N GLY A 123 -28.85 0.31 6.89
CA GLY A 123 -29.03 0.64 8.31
C GLY A 123 -29.39 -0.54 9.22
N ASN A 124 -29.57 -1.74 8.67
CA ASN A 124 -29.95 -2.97 9.38
C ASN A 124 -28.75 -3.75 9.99
N GLY A 125 -27.54 -3.16 9.99
CA GLY A 125 -26.34 -3.80 10.50
C GLY A 125 -25.53 -4.61 9.46
N TYR A 126 -26.03 -4.70 8.23
CA TYR A 126 -25.36 -5.37 7.11
C TYR A 126 -24.82 -4.36 6.11
N TYR A 127 -23.69 -4.65 5.49
CA TYR A 127 -22.96 -3.69 4.67
C TYR A 127 -22.42 -4.32 3.39
N GLY A 128 -22.39 -3.50 2.34
CA GLY A 128 -21.87 -3.86 1.04
C GLY A 128 -22.82 -4.69 0.20
N GLY A 129 -22.41 -4.97 -1.02
CA GLY A 129 -23.22 -5.74 -1.96
C GLY A 129 -23.41 -7.20 -1.61
N LEU A 130 -22.64 -7.73 -0.65
CA LEU A 130 -22.80 -9.08 -0.10
C LEU A 130 -23.43 -9.07 1.30
N GLN A 131 -23.90 -7.93 1.79
CA GLN A 131 -24.60 -7.78 3.07
C GLN A 131 -23.88 -8.48 4.24
N MET A 132 -22.61 -8.13 4.45
CA MET A 132 -21.77 -8.67 5.52
C MET A 132 -21.99 -7.89 6.83
N ASP A 133 -22.29 -8.58 7.93
CA ASP A 133 -22.32 -7.97 9.26
C ASP A 133 -20.92 -7.61 9.77
N ILE A 134 -20.85 -6.85 10.87
CA ILE A 134 -19.58 -6.40 11.45
C ILE A 134 -18.73 -7.55 11.97
N SER A 135 -19.34 -8.61 12.53
CA SER A 135 -18.61 -9.78 13.03
C SER A 135 -17.93 -10.52 11.89
N PHE A 136 -18.63 -10.75 10.80
CA PHE A 136 -18.09 -11.33 9.58
C PHE A 136 -16.94 -10.49 9.02
N GLN A 137 -17.12 -9.16 8.95
CA GLN A 137 -16.09 -8.24 8.48
C GLN A 137 -14.84 -8.25 9.37
N ARG A 138 -14.99 -8.33 10.69
CA ARG A 138 -13.86 -8.46 11.64
C ARG A 138 -13.08 -9.75 11.41
N THR A 139 -13.80 -10.86 11.26
CA THR A 139 -13.20 -12.20 11.13
C THR A 139 -12.45 -12.35 9.80
N TYR A 140 -13.07 -11.98 8.68
CA TYR A 140 -12.56 -12.28 7.36
C TYR A 140 -11.96 -11.07 6.63
N GLY A 141 -12.29 -9.85 7.04
CA GLY A 141 -11.90 -8.61 6.39
C GLY A 141 -11.27 -7.57 7.32
N GLY A 142 -10.75 -7.97 8.48
CA GLY A 142 -10.31 -7.06 9.55
C GLY A 142 -9.35 -5.96 9.11
N GLU A 143 -8.43 -6.22 8.19
CA GLU A 143 -7.54 -5.19 7.64
C GLU A 143 -8.29 -4.14 6.80
N LEU A 144 -9.23 -4.58 5.97
CA LEU A 144 -10.07 -3.67 5.18
C LEU A 144 -10.98 -2.85 6.08
N LEU A 145 -11.55 -3.49 7.11
CA LEU A 145 -12.40 -2.83 8.09
C LEU A 145 -11.64 -1.70 8.82
N ARG A 146 -10.40 -1.96 9.26
CA ARG A 146 -9.57 -0.92 9.90
C ARG A 146 -9.20 0.22 8.96
N ARG A 147 -8.88 -0.08 7.70
CA ARG A 147 -8.37 0.90 6.74
C ARG A 147 -9.45 1.70 6.04
N LYS A 148 -10.59 1.09 5.75
CA LYS A 148 -11.64 1.66 4.90
C LYS A 148 -12.99 1.83 5.62
N GLY A 149 -13.13 1.25 6.81
CA GLY A 149 -14.43 1.13 7.48
C GLY A 149 -15.23 -0.04 6.90
N THR A 150 -16.55 0.04 7.00
CA THR A 150 -17.49 -1.04 6.65
C THR A 150 -17.51 -1.40 5.16
N ALA A 151 -17.98 -2.61 4.85
CA ALA A 151 -17.90 -3.24 3.53
C ALA A 151 -18.53 -2.44 2.39
N ASN A 152 -19.48 -1.56 2.66
CA ASN A 152 -20.03 -0.64 1.66
C ASN A 152 -19.01 0.36 1.08
N ARG A 153 -17.83 0.47 1.70
CA ARG A 153 -16.69 1.26 1.21
C ARG A 153 -15.62 0.41 0.49
N TRP A 154 -15.83 -0.90 0.41
CA TRP A 154 -14.91 -1.82 -0.26
C TRP A 154 -15.33 -2.01 -1.72
N THR A 155 -14.34 -2.22 -2.58
CA THR A 155 -14.64 -2.57 -3.97
C THR A 155 -15.31 -3.95 -4.06
N ALA A 156 -15.96 -4.22 -5.19
CA ALA A 156 -16.55 -5.53 -5.47
C ALA A 156 -15.54 -6.68 -5.24
N ALA A 157 -14.34 -6.54 -5.78
CA ALA A 157 -13.28 -7.53 -5.64
C ALA A 157 -12.87 -7.72 -4.16
N GLU A 158 -12.74 -6.64 -3.39
CA GLU A 158 -12.41 -6.72 -1.97
C GLU A 158 -13.50 -7.46 -1.18
N GLN A 159 -14.77 -7.20 -1.45
CA GLN A 159 -15.88 -7.88 -0.82
C GLN A 159 -15.89 -9.38 -1.17
N MET A 160 -15.74 -9.71 -2.44
CA MET A 160 -15.67 -11.09 -2.89
C MET A 160 -14.46 -11.85 -2.29
N TRP A 161 -13.28 -11.22 -2.19
CA TRP A 161 -12.12 -11.86 -1.55
C TRP A 161 -12.31 -12.09 -0.05
N VAL A 162 -13.05 -11.22 0.63
CA VAL A 162 -13.41 -11.43 2.04
C VAL A 162 -14.39 -12.60 2.17
N ALA A 163 -15.38 -12.69 1.29
CA ALA A 163 -16.29 -13.82 1.22
C ALA A 163 -15.55 -15.14 0.88
N GLU A 164 -14.56 -15.10 -0.01
CA GLU A 164 -13.68 -16.23 -0.31
C GLU A 164 -12.91 -16.76 0.90
N ARG A 165 -12.51 -15.89 1.84
CA ARG A 165 -11.87 -16.35 3.08
C ARG A 165 -12.83 -17.14 3.94
N ALA A 166 -14.09 -16.70 4.04
CA ALA A 166 -15.12 -17.43 4.74
C ALA A 166 -15.42 -18.77 4.03
N PHE A 167 -15.51 -18.75 2.71
CA PHE A 167 -15.69 -19.98 1.93
C PHE A 167 -14.59 -21.00 2.22
N ARG A 168 -13.33 -20.59 2.17
CA ARG A 168 -12.15 -21.45 2.41
C ARG A 168 -11.99 -21.90 3.86
N SER A 169 -12.63 -21.22 4.81
CA SER A 169 -12.64 -21.65 6.21
C SER A 169 -13.59 -22.82 6.48
N GLY A 170 -14.18 -23.40 5.46
CA GLY A 170 -15.15 -24.50 5.55
C GLY A 170 -16.61 -24.05 5.60
N ARG A 171 -16.88 -22.73 5.60
CA ARG A 171 -18.25 -22.22 5.65
C ARG A 171 -18.97 -22.28 4.29
N GLY A 172 -18.24 -22.42 3.17
CA GLY A 172 -18.85 -22.42 1.84
C GLY A 172 -19.72 -21.20 1.60
N PHE A 173 -20.88 -21.38 1.02
CA PHE A 173 -21.88 -20.33 0.81
C PHE A 173 -22.93 -20.21 1.93
N TYR A 174 -22.84 -21.01 2.99
CA TYR A 174 -23.79 -21.01 4.10
C TYR A 174 -23.95 -19.68 4.86
N PRO A 175 -22.99 -18.72 4.85
CA PRO A 175 -23.26 -17.38 5.40
C PRO A 175 -24.41 -16.64 4.71
N TRP A 176 -24.81 -17.06 3.52
CA TRP A 176 -25.93 -16.52 2.71
C TRP A 176 -26.96 -17.60 2.37
N PRO A 177 -27.62 -18.26 3.36
CA PRO A 177 -28.35 -19.49 3.12
C PRO A 177 -29.53 -19.35 2.15
N ASN A 178 -30.26 -18.25 2.22
CA ASN A 178 -31.41 -18.02 1.35
C ASN A 178 -30.99 -17.68 -0.08
N THR A 179 -30.06 -16.74 -0.23
CA THR A 179 -29.57 -16.33 -1.53
C THR A 179 -28.69 -17.39 -2.21
N ALA A 180 -27.95 -18.16 -1.43
CA ALA A 180 -27.20 -19.31 -1.94
C ALA A 180 -28.13 -20.37 -2.52
N ARG A 181 -29.27 -20.68 -1.86
CA ARG A 181 -30.32 -21.58 -2.44
C ARG A 181 -30.88 -20.97 -3.73
N SER A 182 -31.22 -19.69 -3.74
CA SER A 182 -31.72 -19.03 -4.95
C SER A 182 -30.71 -19.05 -6.11
N CYS A 183 -29.43 -19.19 -5.80
CA CYS A 183 -28.35 -19.32 -6.77
C CYS A 183 -27.99 -20.79 -7.10
N GLY A 184 -28.62 -21.77 -6.47
CA GLY A 184 -28.32 -23.20 -6.67
C GLY A 184 -26.93 -23.62 -6.14
N LEU A 185 -26.45 -22.98 -5.06
CA LEU A 185 -25.12 -23.20 -4.51
C LEU A 185 -25.10 -24.11 -3.26
N ILE A 186 -26.25 -24.31 -2.65
CA ILE A 186 -26.52 -25.21 -1.53
C ILE A 186 -27.90 -25.78 -1.60
#